data_ad2462408be60392469f8bad8199ea97
#
_entry.id   ad2462408be60392469f8bad8199ea97
#
_cell.length_a   1.000
_cell.length_b   1.000
_cell.length_c   1.000
_cell.angle_alpha   90.00
_cell.angle_beta   90.00
_cell.angle_gamma   90.00
#
_symmetry.space_group_name_H-M   'P 1'
#
loop_
_entity.id
_entity.type
_entity.pdbx_description
1 polymer ?
#
loop_
_entity_poly.entity_id
_entity_poly.type
_entity_poly.pdbx_seq_one_letter_code
_entity_poly.pdbx_strand_id
1 'polypeptide(L)'
;HNGNWGFLVDEEKQQAELAPVYDCGSCLYPQLDLERMKTVLQDEAEIDQRIYTFPTSSIEEGGKKISYFDYISSLKNPDCNEALKRVCSRIDLDAIHNFLEDVPELLPIQREFYLTMLTERKEKILDYSLELLMEQEQHTSPTLGM
;
A
#
# COMPACT_ATOMS: atom_id res chain seq x y z
N HIS A 1 -8.75 -5.36 3.97
CA HIS A 1 -9.00 -6.39 4.99
C HIS A 1 -8.30 -7.67 4.60
N ASN A 2 -7.59 -8.31 5.55
CA ASN A 2 -6.75 -9.49 5.25
C ASN A 2 -7.51 -10.73 4.76
N GLY A 3 -8.82 -10.75 4.82
CA GLY A 3 -9.67 -11.80 4.29
C GLY A 3 -10.33 -11.50 2.94
N ASN A 4 -10.06 -10.32 2.37
CA ASN A 4 -10.73 -9.87 1.14
C ASN A 4 -9.90 -10.19 -0.10
N TRP A 5 -9.46 -11.43 -0.18
CA TRP A 5 -8.75 -12.02 -1.30
C TRP A 5 -9.09 -13.51 -1.43
N GLY A 6 -8.83 -14.10 -2.57
CA GLY A 6 -9.10 -15.52 -2.79
C GLY A 6 -8.61 -15.98 -4.15
N PHE A 7 -8.91 -17.23 -4.46
CA PHE A 7 -8.63 -17.81 -5.76
C PHE A 7 -9.94 -18.12 -6.50
N LEU A 8 -9.95 -17.87 -7.79
CA LEU A 8 -10.91 -18.46 -8.72
C LEU A 8 -10.37 -19.82 -9.12
N VAL A 9 -11.17 -20.87 -8.90
CA VAL A 9 -10.78 -22.24 -9.20
C VAL A 9 -11.66 -22.75 -10.34
N ASP A 10 -11.04 -23.16 -11.43
CA ASP A 10 -11.67 -23.90 -12.53
C ASP A 10 -11.36 -25.39 -12.34
N GLU A 11 -12.31 -26.12 -11.79
CA GLU A 11 -12.15 -27.56 -11.50
C GLU A 11 -12.01 -28.41 -12.76
N GLU A 12 -12.65 -28.00 -13.87
CA GLU A 12 -12.59 -28.72 -15.15
C GLU A 12 -11.18 -28.62 -15.76
N LYS A 13 -10.59 -27.44 -15.68
CA LYS A 13 -9.23 -27.18 -16.21
C LYS A 13 -8.12 -27.42 -15.18
N GLN A 14 -8.48 -27.72 -13.92
CA GLN A 14 -7.52 -27.82 -12.81
C GLN A 14 -6.61 -26.60 -12.69
N GLN A 15 -7.19 -25.41 -12.87
CA GLN A 15 -6.49 -24.13 -12.79
C GLN A 15 -7.00 -23.30 -11.63
N ALA A 16 -6.08 -22.58 -11.00
CA ALA A 16 -6.43 -21.59 -9.99
C ALA A 16 -5.71 -20.27 -10.31
N GLU A 17 -6.43 -19.17 -10.25
CA GLU A 17 -5.88 -17.82 -10.43
C GLU A 17 -6.30 -16.92 -9.29
N LEU A 18 -5.52 -15.86 -9.03
CA LEU A 18 -5.89 -14.90 -8.00
C LEU A 18 -7.18 -14.16 -8.41
N ALA A 19 -8.16 -14.16 -7.52
CA ALA A 19 -9.39 -13.41 -7.75
C ALA A 19 -9.09 -11.91 -7.84
N PRO A 20 -9.88 -11.13 -8.60
CA PRO A 20 -9.82 -9.68 -8.54
C PRO A 20 -9.97 -9.17 -7.10
N VAL A 21 -9.31 -8.06 -6.78
CA VAL A 21 -9.44 -7.41 -5.46
C VAL A 21 -10.89 -6.99 -5.23
N TYR A 22 -11.42 -7.25 -4.03
CA TYR A 22 -12.82 -6.95 -3.69
C TYR A 22 -12.93 -6.40 -2.26
N ASP A 23 -14.06 -5.77 -1.95
CA ASP A 23 -14.42 -5.23 -0.63
C ASP A 23 -13.34 -4.32 -0.02
N CYS A 24 -12.89 -3.33 -0.79
CA CYS A 24 -11.91 -2.34 -0.35
C CYS A 24 -12.55 -1.16 0.41
N GLY A 25 -13.86 -1.19 0.68
CA GLY A 25 -14.61 -0.05 1.23
C GLY A 25 -14.12 0.47 2.59
N SER A 26 -13.38 -0.33 3.36
CA SER A 26 -12.85 0.08 4.67
C SER A 26 -11.39 0.58 4.63
N CYS A 27 -10.73 0.57 3.47
CA CYS A 27 -9.28 0.83 3.41
C CYS A 27 -8.88 2.31 3.60
N LEU A 28 -9.82 3.25 3.44
CA LEU A 28 -9.59 4.69 3.55
C LEU A 28 -10.43 5.35 4.68
N TYR A 29 -10.65 4.62 5.76
CA TYR A 29 -11.32 5.14 6.97
C TYR A 29 -12.72 5.74 6.74
N PRO A 30 -13.67 5.00 6.17
CA PRO A 30 -15.00 5.53 5.82
C PRO A 30 -15.84 5.97 7.02
N GLN A 31 -15.45 5.60 8.25
CA GLN A 31 -16.14 6.02 9.48
C GLN A 31 -15.64 7.34 10.05
N LEU A 32 -14.59 7.93 9.49
CA LEU A 32 -14.13 9.25 9.93
C LEU A 32 -15.11 10.32 9.46
N ASP A 33 -15.53 11.18 10.40
CA ASP A 33 -16.26 12.38 10.05
C ASP A 33 -15.36 13.45 9.43
N LEU A 34 -15.96 14.47 8.84
CA LEU A 34 -15.25 15.50 8.10
C LEU A 34 -14.33 16.34 8.98
N GLU A 35 -14.74 16.63 10.22
CA GLU A 35 -13.93 17.40 11.17
C GLU A 35 -12.69 16.60 11.60
N ARG A 36 -12.84 15.29 11.77
CA ARG A 36 -11.71 14.42 12.08
C ARG A 36 -10.76 14.27 10.89
N MET A 37 -11.27 14.16 9.66
CA MET A 37 -10.44 14.19 8.45
C MET A 37 -9.61 15.46 8.37
N LYS A 38 -10.25 16.62 8.60
CA LYS A 38 -9.57 17.91 8.62
C LYS A 38 -8.49 18.01 9.69
N THR A 39 -8.77 17.52 10.90
CA THR A 39 -7.79 17.49 11.99
C THR A 39 -6.58 16.63 11.63
N VAL A 40 -6.81 15.47 11.04
CA VAL A 40 -5.74 14.57 10.60
C VAL A 40 -4.86 15.22 9.55
N LEU A 41 -5.44 15.89 8.56
CA LEU A 41 -4.68 16.57 7.50
C LEU A 41 -3.81 17.73 8.01
N GLN A 42 -4.09 18.27 9.19
CA GLN A 42 -3.34 19.36 9.81
C GLN A 42 -2.24 18.88 10.77
N ASP A 43 -2.13 17.58 11.00
CA ASP A 43 -1.19 16.99 11.96
C ASP A 43 -0.44 15.81 11.34
N GLU A 44 0.84 16.03 11.05
CA GLU A 44 1.70 15.03 10.44
C GLU A 44 1.80 13.75 11.31
N ALA A 45 1.78 13.86 12.64
CA ALA A 45 1.81 12.70 13.52
C ALA A 45 0.52 11.85 13.39
N GLU A 46 -0.62 12.48 13.16
CA GLU A 46 -1.88 11.79 12.89
C GLU A 46 -1.87 11.08 11.52
N ILE A 47 -1.23 11.70 10.52
CA ILE A 47 -1.01 11.08 9.21
C ILE A 47 -0.10 9.86 9.39
N ASP A 48 1.07 10.03 9.99
CA ASP A 48 2.06 8.96 10.18
C ASP A 48 1.50 7.78 10.96
N GLN A 49 0.68 8.01 11.97
CA GLN A 49 -0.01 6.95 12.68
C GLN A 49 -0.86 6.08 11.75
N ARG A 50 -1.52 6.69 10.76
CA ARG A 50 -2.36 6.00 9.77
C ARG A 50 -1.56 5.34 8.64
N ILE A 51 -0.34 5.75 8.46
CA ILE A 51 0.59 5.14 7.49
C ILE A 51 1.29 3.93 8.10
N TYR A 52 1.88 4.09 9.29
CA TYR A 52 2.75 3.07 9.87
C TYR A 52 2.05 2.13 10.87
N THR A 53 1.00 2.60 11.54
CA THR A 53 0.39 1.86 12.65
C THR A 53 -0.99 1.32 12.32
N PHE A 54 -1.80 2.08 11.59
CA PHE A 54 -3.17 1.70 11.23
C PHE A 54 -3.36 1.65 9.69
N PRO A 55 -4.11 0.67 9.18
CA PRO A 55 -4.67 -0.49 9.89
C PRO A 55 -3.58 -1.45 10.37
N THR A 56 -3.83 -2.11 11.50
CA THR A 56 -2.90 -3.12 12.03
C THR A 56 -2.78 -4.30 11.07
N SER A 57 -1.55 -4.73 10.82
CA SER A 57 -1.26 -5.91 10.02
C SER A 57 -1.66 -7.20 10.74
N SER A 58 -2.03 -8.24 9.97
CA SER A 58 -2.11 -9.62 10.44
C SER A 58 -0.91 -10.46 10.03
N ILE A 59 0.10 -9.84 9.41
CA ILE A 59 1.34 -10.54 9.07
C ILE A 59 2.07 -10.85 10.37
N GLU A 60 2.56 -12.08 10.49
CA GLU A 60 3.34 -12.54 11.64
C GLU A 60 4.72 -13.04 11.18
N GLU A 61 5.76 -12.62 11.91
CA GLU A 61 7.12 -13.13 11.79
C GLU A 61 7.57 -13.65 13.16
N GLY A 62 7.95 -14.92 13.24
CA GLY A 62 8.38 -15.53 14.50
C GLY A 62 7.29 -15.51 15.61
N GLY A 63 6.03 -15.57 15.26
CA GLY A 63 4.88 -15.54 16.18
C GLY A 63 4.55 -14.15 16.73
N LYS A 64 5.11 -13.08 16.14
CA LYS A 64 4.81 -11.68 16.50
C LYS A 64 4.26 -10.95 15.27
N LYS A 65 3.25 -10.13 15.50
CA LYS A 65 2.73 -9.25 14.45
C LYS A 65 3.80 -8.25 14.02
N ILE A 66 3.93 -8.08 12.71
CA ILE A 66 4.83 -7.12 12.08
C ILE A 66 4.00 -6.11 11.27
N SER A 67 4.40 -4.83 11.27
CA SER A 67 3.72 -3.82 10.46
C SER A 67 3.92 -4.05 8.96
N TYR A 68 3.05 -3.48 8.13
CA TYR A 68 3.24 -3.53 6.67
C TYR A 68 4.55 -2.86 6.26
N PHE A 69 4.87 -1.72 6.88
CA PHE A 69 6.14 -1.02 6.66
C PHE A 69 7.34 -1.92 6.96
N ASP A 70 7.41 -2.47 8.18
CA ASP A 70 8.53 -3.33 8.58
C ASP A 70 8.65 -4.57 7.70
N TYR A 71 7.53 -5.17 7.31
CA TYR A 71 7.54 -6.35 6.45
C TYR A 71 8.08 -6.03 5.05
N ILE A 72 7.58 -4.97 4.41
CA ILE A 72 7.98 -4.61 3.04
C ILE A 72 9.42 -4.07 3.02
N SER A 73 9.76 -3.14 3.93
CA SER A 73 11.09 -2.52 3.99
C SER A 73 12.20 -3.45 4.49
N SER A 74 11.84 -4.58 5.11
CA SER A 74 12.83 -5.60 5.51
C SER A 74 13.52 -6.27 4.33
N LEU A 75 12.91 -6.26 3.15
CA LEU A 75 13.39 -6.88 1.91
C LEU A 75 13.69 -8.38 2.01
N LYS A 76 13.21 -9.05 3.07
CA LYS A 76 13.52 -10.46 3.35
C LYS A 76 12.78 -11.44 2.44
N ASN A 77 11.64 -11.03 1.88
CA ASN A 77 10.81 -11.88 1.03
C ASN A 77 11.01 -11.53 -0.45
N PRO A 78 11.67 -12.41 -1.25
CA PRO A 78 11.94 -12.16 -2.66
C PRO A 78 10.68 -11.93 -3.50
N ASP A 79 9.59 -12.67 -3.23
CA ASP A 79 8.34 -12.52 -3.97
C ASP A 79 7.68 -11.16 -3.67
N CYS A 80 7.78 -10.69 -2.42
CA CYS A 80 7.35 -9.35 -2.03
C CYS A 80 8.19 -8.27 -2.74
N ASN A 81 9.52 -8.46 -2.86
CA ASN A 81 10.41 -7.52 -3.54
C ASN A 81 10.08 -7.42 -5.04
N GLU A 82 9.81 -8.53 -5.71
CA GLU A 82 9.38 -8.53 -7.11
C GLU A 82 7.99 -7.90 -7.28
N ALA A 83 7.07 -8.13 -6.33
CA ALA A 83 5.77 -7.48 -6.33
C ALA A 83 5.92 -5.96 -6.11
N LEU A 84 6.81 -5.52 -5.24
CA LEU A 84 7.09 -4.10 -4.97
C LEU A 84 7.52 -3.37 -6.25
N LYS A 85 8.50 -3.89 -7.00
CA LYS A 85 8.94 -3.35 -8.29
C LYS A 85 7.78 -3.19 -9.27
N ARG A 86 6.95 -4.22 -9.38
CA ARG A 86 5.82 -4.25 -10.31
C ARG A 86 4.69 -3.32 -9.90
N VAL A 87 4.40 -3.21 -8.60
CA VAL A 87 3.27 -2.41 -8.09
C VAL A 87 3.61 -0.93 -8.10
N CYS A 88 4.79 -0.51 -7.62
CA CYS A 88 5.18 0.90 -7.58
C CYS A 88 5.08 1.57 -8.96
N SER A 89 5.50 0.87 -10.01
CA SER A 89 5.44 1.40 -11.39
C SER A 89 4.03 1.56 -11.96
N ARG A 90 3.02 0.94 -11.32
CA ARG A 90 1.62 0.96 -11.78
C ARG A 90 0.73 1.91 -11.01
N ILE A 91 1.18 2.42 -9.87
CA ILE A 91 0.41 3.39 -9.09
C ILE A 91 0.61 4.77 -9.71
N ASP A 92 -0.44 5.26 -10.34
CA ASP A 92 -0.51 6.57 -10.98
C ASP A 92 -1.33 7.51 -10.09
N LEU A 93 -0.64 8.38 -9.34
CA LEU A 93 -1.28 9.31 -8.41
C LEU A 93 -2.09 10.40 -9.14
N ASP A 94 -1.70 10.78 -10.35
CA ASP A 94 -2.44 11.76 -11.15
C ASP A 94 -3.77 11.16 -11.64
N ALA A 95 -3.74 9.89 -12.06
CA ALA A 95 -4.97 9.17 -12.41
C ALA A 95 -5.90 9.00 -11.20
N ILE A 96 -5.35 8.73 -10.01
CA ILE A 96 -6.12 8.65 -8.76
C ILE A 96 -6.73 10.00 -8.42
N HIS A 97 -5.96 11.08 -8.51
CA HIS A 97 -6.45 12.44 -8.27
C HIS A 97 -7.63 12.78 -9.18
N ASN A 98 -7.46 12.58 -10.49
CA ASN A 98 -8.51 12.83 -11.48
C ASN A 98 -9.76 12.01 -11.21
N PHE A 99 -9.59 10.73 -10.85
CA PHE A 99 -10.71 9.87 -10.46
C PHE A 99 -11.48 10.42 -9.25
N LEU A 100 -10.79 10.89 -8.21
CA LEU A 100 -11.41 11.46 -7.02
C LEU A 100 -12.16 12.76 -7.34
N GLU A 101 -11.64 13.58 -8.27
CA GLU A 101 -12.32 14.80 -8.71
C GLU A 101 -13.60 14.50 -9.50
N ASP A 102 -13.64 13.40 -10.24
CA ASP A 102 -14.78 12.98 -11.04
C ASP A 102 -15.91 12.32 -10.21
N VAL A 103 -15.71 12.06 -8.91
CA VAL A 103 -16.76 11.52 -8.02
C VAL A 103 -17.56 12.65 -7.38
N PRO A 104 -18.80 12.94 -7.85
CA PRO A 104 -19.55 14.13 -7.41
C PRO A 104 -20.04 14.06 -5.96
N GLU A 105 -20.15 12.86 -5.39
CA GLU A 105 -20.59 12.63 -4.01
C GLU A 105 -19.51 12.94 -2.97
N LEU A 106 -18.23 13.00 -3.39
CA LEU A 106 -17.14 13.33 -2.48
C LEU A 106 -17.02 14.82 -2.26
N LEU A 107 -16.98 15.22 -0.99
CA LEU A 107 -16.66 16.60 -0.59
C LEU A 107 -15.16 16.88 -0.78
N PRO A 108 -14.75 18.14 -0.99
CA PRO A 108 -13.35 18.51 -1.19
C PRO A 108 -12.41 17.95 -0.11
N ILE A 109 -12.81 18.02 1.16
CA ILE A 109 -12.02 17.50 2.29
C ILE A 109 -11.84 15.98 2.26
N GLN A 110 -12.82 15.25 1.73
CA GLN A 110 -12.72 13.79 1.56
C GLN A 110 -11.75 13.43 0.43
N ARG A 111 -11.81 14.16 -0.69
CA ARG A 111 -10.88 14.00 -1.80
C ARG A 111 -9.44 14.25 -1.35
N GLU A 112 -9.21 15.36 -0.67
CA GLU A 112 -7.90 15.72 -0.11
C GLU A 112 -7.42 14.65 0.87
N PHE A 113 -8.26 14.20 1.79
CA PHE A 113 -7.93 13.16 2.76
C PHE A 113 -7.55 11.83 2.09
N TYR A 114 -8.35 11.36 1.15
CA TYR A 114 -8.09 10.10 0.46
C TYR A 114 -6.83 10.17 -0.40
N LEU A 115 -6.64 11.26 -1.13
CA LEU A 115 -5.43 11.46 -1.93
C LEU A 115 -4.18 11.50 -1.04
N THR A 116 -4.23 12.24 0.07
CA THR A 116 -3.14 12.32 1.05
C THR A 116 -2.80 10.93 1.60
N MET A 117 -3.79 10.15 2.05
CA MET A 117 -3.55 8.81 2.59
C MET A 117 -2.91 7.87 1.56
N LEU A 118 -3.30 7.96 0.29
CA LEU A 118 -2.74 7.12 -0.77
C LEU A 118 -1.33 7.55 -1.16
N THR A 119 -1.12 8.87 -1.29
CA THR A 119 0.19 9.45 -1.61
C THR A 119 1.21 9.11 -0.53
N GLU A 120 0.91 9.41 0.71
CA GLU A 120 1.79 9.16 1.85
C GLU A 120 2.13 7.66 2.02
N ARG A 121 1.16 6.76 1.83
CA ARG A 121 1.43 5.32 1.86
C ARG A 121 2.34 4.89 0.72
N LYS A 122 2.13 5.42 -0.48
CA LYS A 122 2.99 5.12 -1.60
C LYS A 122 4.41 5.59 -1.33
N GLU A 123 4.60 6.86 -0.98
CA GLU A 123 5.91 7.47 -0.78
C GLU A 123 6.65 6.88 0.43
N LYS A 124 6.00 6.84 1.60
CA LYS A 124 6.63 6.44 2.86
C LYS A 124 6.84 4.93 3.01
N ILE A 125 6.05 4.11 2.32
CA ILE A 125 6.19 2.65 2.42
C ILE A 125 6.75 2.06 1.12
N LEU A 126 6.08 2.28 0.00
CA LEU A 126 6.41 1.58 -1.23
C LEU A 126 7.64 2.16 -1.92
N ASP A 127 7.67 3.47 -2.17
CA ASP A 127 8.79 4.11 -2.86
C ASP A 127 10.05 4.04 -2.00
N TYR A 128 9.94 4.32 -0.70
CA TYR A 128 11.04 4.15 0.24
C TYR A 128 11.63 2.73 0.22
N SER A 129 10.77 1.71 0.27
CA SER A 129 11.23 0.31 0.24
C SER A 129 11.83 -0.08 -1.10
N LEU A 130 11.31 0.48 -2.20
CA LEU A 130 11.86 0.28 -3.54
C LEU A 130 13.26 0.89 -3.68
N GLU A 131 13.48 2.09 -3.14
CA GLU A 131 14.80 2.72 -3.10
C GLU A 131 15.82 1.85 -2.35
N LEU A 132 15.48 1.36 -1.17
CA LEU A 132 16.32 0.44 -0.42
C LEU A 132 16.65 -0.84 -1.21
N LEU A 133 15.68 -1.40 -1.91
CA LEU A 133 15.87 -2.58 -2.74
C LEU A 133 16.85 -2.32 -3.89
N MET A 134 16.69 -1.19 -4.57
CA MET A 134 17.58 -0.79 -5.67
C MET A 134 19.02 -0.55 -5.19
N GLU A 135 19.21 0.07 -4.04
CA GLU A 135 20.52 0.26 -3.42
C GLU A 135 21.18 -1.08 -3.08
N GLN A 136 20.42 -2.01 -2.50
CA GLN A 136 20.91 -3.36 -2.17
C GLN A 136 21.36 -4.12 -3.43
N GLU A 137 20.61 -4.04 -4.52
CA GLU A 137 20.95 -4.70 -5.79
C GLU A 137 22.19 -4.10 -6.44
N GLN A 138 22.40 -2.79 -6.35
CA GLN A 138 23.62 -2.13 -6.86
C GLN A 138 24.86 -2.56 -6.08
N HIS A 139 24.76 -2.70 -4.75
CA HIS A 139 25.89 -3.14 -3.93
C HIS A 139 26.20 -4.65 -4.06
N THR A 140 25.22 -5.44 -4.50
CA THR A 140 25.37 -6.91 -4.66
C THR A 140 25.84 -7.28 -6.07
N SER A 141 25.76 -6.38 -7.04
CA SER A 141 26.28 -6.60 -8.39
C SER A 141 27.83 -6.61 -8.33
N PRO A 142 28.51 -7.73 -8.65
CA PRO A 142 29.97 -7.77 -8.64
C PRO A 142 30.47 -6.76 -9.68
N THR A 143 31.34 -5.85 -9.26
CA THR A 143 32.15 -5.05 -10.15
C THR A 143 32.93 -6.03 -11.01
N LEU A 144 32.52 -6.24 -12.27
CA LEU A 144 33.34 -6.90 -13.26
C LEU A 144 34.58 -6.00 -13.45
N GLY A 145 35.59 -6.27 -12.63
CA GLY A 145 36.90 -5.67 -12.78
C GLY A 145 37.48 -6.09 -14.15
N MET A 146 37.74 -5.11 -14.94
CA MET A 146 38.65 -5.25 -16.07
C MET A 146 40.06 -5.58 -15.58
#